data_e0f7d5d41b5b69b2b4268dc28521e7a4
#
_entry.id   e0f7d5d41b5b69b2b4268dc28521e7a4
#
_cell.length_a   1.000
_cell.length_b   1.000
_cell.length_c   1.000
_cell.angle_alpha   90.00
_cell.angle_beta   90.00
_cell.angle_gamma   90.00
#
_symmetry.space_group_name_H-M   'P 1'
#
loop_
_entity.id
_entity.type
_entity.pdbx_description
1 polymer ?
#
loop_
_entity_poly.entity_id
_entity_poly.type
_entity_poly.pdbx_seq_one_letter_code
_entity_poly.pdbx_strand_id
1 'polypeptide(L)'
;MPARRAVVLLSGGLDSTTALAVARGEGFDGYALSFDYGQRHDRELESARRVAAALGAKEHLVLRLDLRAIGGSALTADIPVPKSRSHEAMGTGIPVTYVPARNTIFLSHALAWAEVLESQDIYIGVNALDYSGYPDCRPEYVEAFERMANLATKAGVEGRSRLTIHTPLIRLTKAQIVRLGVELGVDFGLTWSCYEPQPDGRACGLCDSCLLRQKGFAEAGLRDPVPAAH
;
A
#
# COMPACT_ATOMS: atom_id res chain seq x y z
N MET A 1 27.00 -9.95 8.21
CA MET A 1 25.81 -10.34 9.00
C MET A 1 24.76 -10.79 8.02
N PRO A 2 23.90 -11.80 8.33
CA PRO A 2 22.79 -12.11 7.45
C PRO A 2 21.93 -10.84 7.28
N ALA A 3 21.43 -10.62 6.07
CA ALA A 3 20.59 -9.48 5.79
C ALA A 3 19.30 -9.56 6.64
N ARG A 4 18.85 -8.43 7.17
CA ARG A 4 17.61 -8.34 7.95
C ARG A 4 16.41 -8.55 7.01
N ARG A 5 15.48 -9.41 7.36
CA ARG A 5 14.28 -9.68 6.57
C ARG A 5 13.17 -8.70 6.96
N ALA A 6 12.41 -8.24 5.99
CA ALA A 6 11.18 -7.48 6.24
C ALA A 6 10.05 -7.95 5.31
N VAL A 7 8.86 -8.15 5.84
CA VAL A 7 7.66 -8.35 5.04
C VAL A 7 7.13 -6.97 4.63
N VAL A 8 6.91 -6.75 3.34
CA VAL A 8 6.43 -5.49 2.81
C VAL A 8 5.08 -5.69 2.12
N LEU A 9 4.03 -5.05 2.61
CA LEU A 9 2.73 -5.03 1.95
C LEU A 9 2.82 -4.25 0.64
N LEU A 10 2.72 -4.93 -0.49
CA LEU A 10 2.93 -4.38 -1.83
C LEU A 10 1.67 -4.48 -2.68
N SER A 11 0.99 -3.36 -2.92
CA SER A 11 -0.18 -3.30 -3.82
C SER A 11 0.19 -2.98 -5.27
N GLY A 12 1.43 -2.56 -5.55
CA GLY A 12 1.86 -2.04 -6.84
C GLY A 12 1.50 -0.57 -7.07
N GLY A 13 0.89 0.08 -6.07
CA GLY A 13 0.64 1.53 -6.07
C GLY A 13 1.87 2.34 -5.66
N LEU A 14 1.81 3.65 -5.86
CA LEU A 14 2.88 4.61 -5.58
C LEU A 14 3.42 4.46 -4.15
N ASP A 15 2.54 4.42 -3.16
CA ASP A 15 2.92 4.44 -1.74
C ASP A 15 3.59 3.11 -1.33
N SER A 16 2.97 1.98 -1.65
CA SER A 16 3.53 0.66 -1.30
C SER A 16 4.87 0.38 -1.99
N THR A 17 5.05 0.89 -3.21
CA THR A 17 6.32 0.81 -3.95
C THR A 17 7.39 1.63 -3.25
N THR A 18 7.06 2.85 -2.81
CA THR A 18 8.00 3.70 -2.07
C THR A 18 8.34 3.07 -0.71
N ALA A 19 7.39 2.45 -0.02
CA ALA A 19 7.67 1.74 1.23
C ALA A 19 8.63 0.56 1.04
N LEU A 20 8.52 -0.19 -0.06
CA LEU A 20 9.47 -1.25 -0.40
C LEU A 20 10.88 -0.68 -0.69
N ALA A 21 10.94 0.44 -1.40
CA ALA A 21 12.21 1.11 -1.67
C ALA A 21 12.88 1.64 -0.39
N VAL A 22 12.09 2.14 0.58
CA VAL A 22 12.59 2.54 1.90
C VAL A 22 13.17 1.34 2.64
N ALA A 23 12.42 0.24 2.77
CA ALA A 23 12.89 -0.97 3.43
C ALA A 23 14.23 -1.46 2.84
N ARG A 24 14.35 -1.46 1.50
CA ARG A 24 15.60 -1.78 0.80
C ARG A 24 16.71 -0.78 1.13
N GLY A 25 16.43 0.53 1.13
CA GLY A 25 17.38 1.58 1.46
C GLY A 25 17.92 1.47 2.89
N GLU A 26 17.11 0.95 3.82
CA GLU A 26 17.47 0.65 5.20
C GLU A 26 18.21 -0.70 5.37
N GLY A 27 18.52 -1.38 4.27
CA GLY A 27 19.31 -2.60 4.25
C GLY A 27 18.54 -3.89 4.54
N PHE A 28 17.22 -3.88 4.36
CA PHE A 28 16.41 -5.08 4.50
C PHE A 28 16.34 -5.89 3.18
N ASP A 29 16.35 -7.19 3.30
CA ASP A 29 15.84 -8.09 2.27
C ASP A 29 14.31 -8.05 2.31
N GLY A 30 13.70 -7.42 1.30
CA GLY A 30 12.24 -7.27 1.20
C GLY A 30 11.57 -8.56 0.73
N TYR A 31 10.59 -9.03 1.49
CA TYR A 31 9.66 -10.09 1.14
C TYR A 31 8.31 -9.44 0.84
N ALA A 32 7.98 -9.32 -0.43
CA ALA A 32 6.79 -8.61 -0.88
C ALA A 32 5.53 -9.46 -0.74
N LEU A 33 4.49 -8.91 -0.12
CA LEU A 33 3.19 -9.56 0.06
C LEU A 33 2.10 -8.76 -0.64
N SER A 34 1.45 -9.38 -1.62
CA SER A 34 0.32 -8.82 -2.36
C SER A 34 -0.94 -9.65 -2.18
N PHE A 35 -2.09 -9.05 -2.43
CA PHE A 35 -3.38 -9.70 -2.30
C PHE A 35 -4.21 -9.58 -3.58
N ASP A 36 -4.67 -10.71 -4.07
CA ASP A 36 -5.79 -10.81 -4.99
C ASP A 36 -7.05 -10.97 -4.13
N TYR A 37 -7.78 -9.86 -3.89
CA TYR A 37 -8.92 -9.84 -2.98
C TYR A 37 -10.27 -9.60 -3.70
N GLY A 38 -10.28 -9.80 -5.02
CA GLY A 38 -11.45 -9.54 -5.86
C GLY A 38 -11.60 -8.06 -6.22
N GLN A 39 -10.50 -7.30 -6.26
CA GLN A 39 -10.48 -5.93 -6.75
C GLN A 39 -10.95 -5.86 -8.20
N ARG A 40 -11.37 -4.67 -8.66
CA ARG A 40 -12.02 -4.47 -9.96
C ARG A 40 -11.20 -4.88 -11.19
N HIS A 41 -9.85 -4.95 -11.06
CA HIS A 41 -8.94 -5.27 -12.17
C HIS A 41 -7.59 -5.79 -11.66
N ASP A 42 -6.88 -6.53 -12.51
CA ASP A 42 -5.61 -7.18 -12.16
C ASP A 42 -4.38 -6.27 -12.29
N ARG A 43 -4.54 -5.03 -12.78
CA ARG A 43 -3.42 -4.11 -13.04
C ARG A 43 -2.57 -3.79 -11.82
N GLU A 44 -3.19 -3.73 -10.65
CA GLU A 44 -2.44 -3.55 -9.38
C GLU A 44 -1.50 -4.72 -9.14
N LEU A 45 -1.97 -5.96 -9.36
CA LEU A 45 -1.15 -7.16 -9.18
C LEU A 45 -0.05 -7.27 -10.24
N GLU A 46 -0.33 -6.88 -11.48
CA GLU A 46 0.69 -6.81 -12.53
C GLU A 46 1.77 -5.78 -12.19
N SER A 47 1.36 -4.62 -11.69
CA SER A 47 2.29 -3.59 -11.20
C SER A 47 3.10 -4.09 -10.00
N ALA A 48 2.46 -4.75 -9.03
CA ALA A 48 3.16 -5.31 -7.88
C ALA A 48 4.24 -6.32 -8.28
N ARG A 49 3.97 -7.19 -9.26
CA ARG A 49 4.96 -8.15 -9.79
C ARG A 49 6.15 -7.42 -10.43
N ARG A 50 5.89 -6.42 -11.28
CA ARG A 50 6.93 -5.63 -11.94
C ARG A 50 7.78 -4.85 -10.94
N VAL A 51 7.14 -4.21 -9.97
CA VAL A 51 7.80 -3.47 -8.90
C VAL A 51 8.65 -4.39 -8.02
N ALA A 52 8.11 -5.53 -7.58
CA ALA A 52 8.85 -6.50 -6.78
C ALA A 52 10.13 -6.96 -7.49
N ALA A 53 10.04 -7.27 -8.79
CA ALA A 53 11.20 -7.66 -9.60
C ALA A 53 12.19 -6.49 -9.76
N ALA A 54 11.72 -5.28 -10.09
CA ALA A 54 12.58 -4.11 -10.32
C ALA A 54 13.32 -3.66 -9.05
N LEU A 55 12.67 -3.73 -7.89
CA LEU A 55 13.28 -3.39 -6.60
C LEU A 55 14.00 -4.57 -5.93
N GLY A 56 14.07 -5.73 -6.58
CA GLY A 56 14.85 -6.87 -6.11
C GLY A 56 14.29 -7.51 -4.84
N ALA A 57 12.97 -7.62 -4.71
CA ALA A 57 12.35 -8.37 -3.63
C ALA A 57 12.87 -9.83 -3.67
N LYS A 58 13.20 -10.38 -2.51
CA LYS A 58 13.72 -11.77 -2.39
C LYS A 58 12.66 -12.79 -2.74
N GLU A 59 11.43 -12.50 -2.38
CA GLU A 59 10.27 -13.30 -2.69
C GLU A 59 9.07 -12.38 -2.88
N HIS A 60 8.14 -12.75 -3.74
CA HIS A 60 6.87 -12.09 -3.91
C HIS A 60 5.74 -13.09 -3.77
N LEU A 61 5.10 -13.10 -2.62
CA LEU A 61 3.93 -13.93 -2.32
C LEU A 61 2.65 -13.18 -2.69
N VAL A 62 1.77 -13.84 -3.47
CA VAL A 62 0.43 -13.32 -3.78
C VAL A 62 -0.60 -14.24 -3.14
N LEU A 63 -1.34 -13.72 -2.16
CA LEU A 63 -2.43 -14.46 -1.51
C LEU A 63 -3.78 -14.11 -2.14
N ARG A 64 -4.63 -15.12 -2.28
CA ARG A 64 -6.00 -14.95 -2.76
C ARG A 64 -6.96 -14.90 -1.59
N LEU A 65 -7.81 -13.86 -1.59
CA LEU A 65 -8.88 -13.63 -0.62
C LEU A 65 -10.17 -13.30 -1.38
N ASP A 66 -11.32 -13.54 -0.80
CA ASP A 66 -12.59 -13.08 -1.39
C ASP A 66 -13.23 -12.02 -0.50
N LEU A 67 -12.81 -10.76 -0.66
CA LEU A 67 -13.44 -9.63 0.03
C LEU A 67 -14.71 -9.13 -0.69
N ARG A 68 -14.98 -9.62 -1.91
CA ARG A 68 -16.26 -9.34 -2.60
C ARG A 68 -17.42 -10.04 -1.90
N ALA A 69 -17.20 -11.21 -1.31
CA ALA A 69 -18.19 -11.91 -0.50
C ALA A 69 -18.66 -11.09 0.72
N ILE A 70 -17.77 -10.22 1.24
CA ILE A 70 -18.08 -9.28 2.33
C ILE A 70 -18.72 -8.01 1.77
N GLY A 71 -18.20 -7.48 0.67
CA GLY A 71 -18.69 -6.28 -0.01
C GLY A 71 -18.44 -4.99 0.77
N GLY A 72 -19.40 -4.06 0.71
CA GLY A 72 -19.40 -2.81 1.50
C GLY A 72 -18.50 -1.70 0.98
N SER A 73 -17.85 -1.85 -0.19
CA SER A 73 -16.98 -0.83 -0.79
C SER A 73 -17.17 -0.75 -2.30
N ALA A 74 -16.96 0.43 -2.87
CA ALA A 74 -16.90 0.60 -4.33
C ALA A 74 -15.77 -0.20 -4.99
N LEU A 75 -14.80 -0.72 -4.24
CA LEU A 75 -13.72 -1.56 -4.75
C LEU A 75 -14.05 -3.06 -4.72
N THR A 76 -15.03 -3.48 -3.92
CA THR A 76 -15.40 -4.90 -3.73
C THR A 76 -16.87 -5.19 -3.97
N ALA A 77 -17.67 -4.20 -4.34
CA ALA A 77 -19.10 -4.35 -4.66
C ALA A 77 -19.45 -3.59 -5.95
N ASP A 78 -20.65 -3.77 -6.45
CA ASP A 78 -21.19 -3.04 -7.60
C ASP A 78 -21.72 -1.65 -7.18
N ILE A 79 -20.80 -0.84 -6.67
CA ILE A 79 -21.01 0.54 -6.25
C ILE A 79 -20.14 1.43 -7.15
N PRO A 80 -20.68 2.50 -7.77
CA PRO A 80 -19.88 3.38 -8.62
C PRO A 80 -18.68 3.99 -7.88
N VAL A 81 -17.51 4.00 -8.53
CA VAL A 81 -16.34 4.71 -8.00
C VAL A 81 -16.55 6.22 -8.20
N PRO A 82 -16.50 7.04 -7.14
CA PRO A 82 -16.61 8.48 -7.26
C PRO A 82 -15.53 9.07 -8.15
N LYS A 83 -15.92 10.06 -8.96
CA LYS A 83 -15.03 10.76 -9.90
C LYS A 83 -15.12 12.27 -9.70
N SER A 84 -14.06 12.98 -10.04
CA SER A 84 -13.99 14.45 -10.07
C SER A 84 -14.36 15.11 -8.72
N ARG A 85 -14.05 14.46 -7.59
CA ARG A 85 -14.26 15.05 -6.27
C ARG A 85 -13.25 16.15 -6.01
N SER A 86 -13.68 17.22 -5.33
CA SER A 86 -12.73 18.21 -4.80
C SER A 86 -11.89 17.62 -3.66
N HIS A 87 -10.70 18.16 -3.43
CA HIS A 87 -9.85 17.72 -2.32
C HIS A 87 -10.53 17.88 -0.96
N GLU A 88 -11.34 18.94 -0.78
CA GLU A 88 -12.14 19.15 0.42
C GLU A 88 -13.16 18.03 0.61
N ALA A 89 -13.88 17.65 -0.45
CA ALA A 89 -14.84 16.54 -0.41
C ALA A 89 -14.17 15.18 -0.16
N MET A 90 -12.93 14.99 -0.60
CA MET A 90 -12.16 13.77 -0.30
C MET A 90 -11.78 13.66 1.18
N GLY A 91 -11.53 14.80 1.84
CA GLY A 91 -11.16 14.87 3.26
C GLY A 91 -12.35 14.69 4.23
N THR A 92 -13.58 14.57 3.71
CA THR A 92 -14.78 14.53 4.54
C THR A 92 -15.31 13.11 4.70
N GLY A 93 -15.29 12.60 5.95
CA GLY A 93 -15.85 11.29 6.31
C GLY A 93 -15.06 10.07 5.77
N ILE A 94 -15.63 8.89 5.92
CA ILE A 94 -15.06 7.64 5.40
C ILE A 94 -15.51 7.48 3.95
N PRO A 95 -14.58 7.44 2.97
CA PRO A 95 -14.95 7.33 1.56
C PRO A 95 -15.54 5.96 1.22
N VAL A 96 -16.45 5.90 0.26
CA VAL A 96 -17.09 4.67 -0.22
C VAL A 96 -16.09 3.66 -0.82
N THR A 97 -14.88 4.09 -1.14
CA THR A 97 -13.75 3.24 -1.58
C THR A 97 -13.00 2.58 -0.44
N TYR A 98 -13.33 2.90 0.81
CA TYR A 98 -12.82 2.16 1.97
C TYR A 98 -13.33 0.72 1.94
N VAL A 99 -12.42 -0.25 1.88
CA VAL A 99 -12.74 -1.66 2.04
C VAL A 99 -12.69 -1.99 3.52
N PRO A 100 -13.80 -2.42 4.15
CA PRO A 100 -13.88 -2.62 5.59
C PRO A 100 -12.76 -3.51 6.13
N ALA A 101 -12.00 -2.97 7.10
CA ALA A 101 -10.89 -3.63 7.81
C ALA A 101 -9.79 -4.26 6.90
N ARG A 102 -9.65 -3.76 5.66
CA ARG A 102 -8.71 -4.36 4.69
C ARG A 102 -7.27 -4.41 5.20
N ASN A 103 -6.76 -3.31 5.77
CA ASN A 103 -5.40 -3.30 6.30
C ASN A 103 -5.25 -4.21 7.52
N THR A 104 -6.29 -4.40 8.33
CA THR A 104 -6.30 -5.39 9.43
C THR A 104 -6.11 -6.80 8.90
N ILE A 105 -6.87 -7.17 7.86
CA ILE A 105 -6.78 -8.48 7.21
C ILE A 105 -5.37 -8.68 6.62
N PHE A 106 -4.87 -7.69 5.89
CA PHE A 106 -3.56 -7.77 5.24
C PHE A 106 -2.41 -7.82 6.25
N LEU A 107 -2.45 -7.02 7.29
CA LEU A 107 -1.46 -7.05 8.36
C LEU A 107 -1.48 -8.38 9.13
N SER A 108 -2.64 -9.02 9.31
CA SER A 108 -2.73 -10.32 9.94
C SER A 108 -2.02 -11.41 9.11
N HIS A 109 -2.14 -11.37 7.79
CA HIS A 109 -1.40 -12.28 6.92
C HIS A 109 0.10 -11.95 6.89
N ALA A 110 0.45 -10.66 6.87
CA ALA A 110 1.85 -10.24 6.95
C ALA A 110 2.50 -10.70 8.26
N LEU A 111 1.76 -10.63 9.37
CA LEU A 111 2.20 -11.11 10.68
C LEU A 111 2.49 -12.62 10.65
N ALA A 112 1.58 -13.41 10.09
CA ALA A 112 1.76 -14.86 9.96
C ALA A 112 2.99 -15.20 9.10
N TRP A 113 3.17 -14.51 7.98
CA TRP A 113 4.32 -14.74 7.12
C TRP A 113 5.63 -14.25 7.73
N ALA A 114 5.63 -13.11 8.43
CA ALA A 114 6.77 -12.62 9.19
C ALA A 114 7.24 -13.64 10.23
N GLU A 115 6.30 -14.29 10.93
CA GLU A 115 6.63 -15.32 11.91
C GLU A 115 7.29 -16.55 11.25
N VAL A 116 6.80 -17.00 10.08
CA VAL A 116 7.41 -18.09 9.30
C VAL A 116 8.82 -17.73 8.81
N LEU A 117 9.01 -16.47 8.39
CA LEU A 117 10.30 -15.96 7.93
C LEU A 117 11.27 -15.62 9.07
N GLU A 118 10.84 -15.74 10.33
CA GLU A 118 11.58 -15.24 11.49
C GLU A 118 11.96 -13.75 11.34
N SER A 119 11.09 -12.97 10.67
CA SER A 119 11.22 -11.52 10.50
C SER A 119 10.55 -10.79 11.64
N GLN A 120 11.17 -9.70 12.07
CA GLN A 120 10.64 -8.84 13.13
C GLN A 120 10.11 -7.51 12.57
N ASP A 121 10.15 -7.34 11.25
CA ASP A 121 9.90 -6.07 10.59
C ASP A 121 8.82 -6.25 9.50
N ILE A 122 7.75 -5.47 9.60
CA ILE A 122 6.69 -5.37 8.58
C ILE A 122 6.62 -3.92 8.11
N TYR A 123 6.61 -3.70 6.80
CA TYR A 123 6.43 -2.38 6.19
C TYR A 123 5.06 -2.25 5.53
N ILE A 124 4.40 -1.13 5.77
CA ILE A 124 3.14 -0.78 5.13
C ILE A 124 3.16 0.68 4.65
N GLY A 125 2.75 0.90 3.41
CA GLY A 125 2.71 2.22 2.76
C GLY A 125 1.44 3.02 3.08
N VAL A 126 1.00 3.05 4.36
CA VAL A 126 -0.13 3.89 4.77
C VAL A 126 0.28 5.36 4.85
N ASN A 127 -0.66 6.23 4.50
CA ASN A 127 -0.52 7.67 4.59
C ASN A 127 -1.75 8.26 5.30
N ALA A 128 -1.53 9.07 6.33
CA ALA A 128 -2.59 9.66 7.13
C ALA A 128 -2.95 11.10 6.70
N LEU A 129 -2.07 11.78 5.93
CA LEU A 129 -2.29 13.17 5.54
C LEU A 129 -3.20 13.31 4.32
N ASP A 130 -2.98 12.49 3.29
CA ASP A 130 -3.74 12.58 2.04
C ASP A 130 -5.05 11.79 2.08
N TYR A 131 -5.14 10.78 2.96
CA TYR A 131 -6.30 9.88 3.12
C TYR A 131 -6.67 9.71 4.59
N SER A 132 -6.97 10.82 5.26
CA SER A 132 -7.40 10.83 6.66
C SER A 132 -8.70 10.03 6.92
N GLY A 133 -9.46 9.71 5.84
CA GLY A 133 -10.74 9.01 5.94
C GLY A 133 -10.66 7.50 6.17
N TYR A 134 -9.50 6.86 6.03
CA TYR A 134 -9.40 5.41 6.26
C TYR A 134 -9.03 5.12 7.72
N PRO A 135 -9.94 4.49 8.49
CA PRO A 135 -9.71 4.23 9.92
C PRO A 135 -8.45 3.39 10.19
N ASP A 136 -8.15 2.46 9.28
CA ASP A 136 -7.04 1.50 9.37
C ASP A 136 -5.73 2.00 8.72
N CYS A 137 -5.61 3.32 8.52
CA CYS A 137 -4.38 3.99 8.11
C CYS A 137 -3.83 4.94 9.18
N ARG A 138 -4.51 5.09 10.32
CA ARG A 138 -4.14 6.05 11.37
C ARG A 138 -3.01 5.53 12.25
N PRO A 139 -2.14 6.41 12.78
CA PRO A 139 -1.04 6.01 13.67
C PRO A 139 -1.51 5.18 14.87
N GLU A 140 -2.60 5.58 15.52
CA GLU A 140 -3.13 4.91 16.72
C GLU A 140 -3.59 3.47 16.41
N TYR A 141 -4.11 3.25 15.20
CA TYR A 141 -4.48 1.92 14.74
C TYR A 141 -3.24 1.04 14.56
N VAL A 142 -2.20 1.55 13.88
CA VAL A 142 -0.95 0.81 13.64
C VAL A 142 -0.28 0.44 14.97
N GLU A 143 -0.19 1.38 15.91
CA GLU A 143 0.35 1.14 17.25
C GLU A 143 -0.44 0.08 18.03
N ALA A 144 -1.79 0.11 17.92
CA ALA A 144 -2.63 -0.89 18.56
C ALA A 144 -2.43 -2.27 17.94
N PHE A 145 -2.32 -2.35 16.61
CA PHE A 145 -2.05 -3.61 15.91
C PHE A 145 -0.67 -4.17 16.28
N GLU A 146 0.37 -3.34 16.33
CA GLU A 146 1.72 -3.76 16.76
C GLU A 146 1.71 -4.32 18.17
N ARG A 147 1.02 -3.68 19.11
CA ARG A 147 0.86 -4.21 20.48
C ARG A 147 0.19 -5.57 20.47
N MET A 148 -0.91 -5.73 19.74
CA MET A 148 -1.63 -7.00 19.60
C MET A 148 -0.73 -8.07 18.98
N ALA A 149 0.00 -7.77 17.91
CA ALA A 149 0.91 -8.69 17.24
C ALA A 149 1.97 -9.26 18.17
N ASN A 150 2.54 -8.41 19.05
CA ASN A 150 3.54 -8.85 20.03
C ASN A 150 2.95 -9.70 21.17
N LEU A 151 1.64 -9.68 21.38
CA LEU A 151 0.94 -10.57 22.32
C LEU A 151 0.51 -11.88 21.68
N ALA A 152 0.35 -11.91 20.34
CA ALA A 152 -0.24 -13.02 19.62
C ALA A 152 0.77 -13.95 18.94
N THR A 153 2.05 -13.55 18.88
CA THR A 153 3.10 -14.35 18.20
C THR A 153 3.95 -15.14 19.19
N LYS A 154 4.47 -16.28 18.71
CA LYS A 154 5.36 -17.14 19.51
C LYS A 154 6.59 -16.37 20.01
N ALA A 155 7.26 -15.64 19.11
CA ALA A 155 8.45 -14.87 19.44
C ALA A 155 8.17 -13.77 20.48
N GLY A 156 7.02 -13.11 20.39
CA GLY A 156 6.57 -12.10 21.35
C GLY A 156 6.27 -12.69 22.73
N VAL A 157 5.53 -13.80 22.80
CA VAL A 157 5.20 -14.50 24.05
C VAL A 157 6.43 -15.07 24.74
N GLU A 158 7.37 -15.62 23.98
CA GLU A 158 8.63 -16.16 24.50
C GLU A 158 9.68 -15.08 24.84
N GLY A 159 9.38 -13.81 24.57
CA GLY A 159 10.29 -12.69 24.84
C GLY A 159 11.57 -12.70 24.01
N ARG A 160 11.61 -13.45 22.91
CA ARG A 160 12.80 -13.63 22.06
C ARG A 160 13.04 -12.43 21.15
N SER A 161 11.96 -11.82 20.68
CA SER A 161 12.03 -10.67 19.78
C SER A 161 10.74 -9.87 19.83
N ARG A 162 10.82 -8.64 19.33
CA ARG A 162 9.68 -7.73 19.21
C ARG A 162 9.46 -7.39 17.76
N LEU A 163 8.25 -7.63 17.26
CA LEU A 163 7.82 -7.20 15.95
C LEU A 163 7.59 -5.69 15.91
N THR A 164 8.02 -5.05 14.85
CA THR A 164 7.82 -3.63 14.57
C THR A 164 7.08 -3.45 13.24
N ILE A 165 6.07 -2.56 13.23
CA ILE A 165 5.37 -2.16 12.01
C ILE A 165 5.87 -0.79 11.57
N HIS A 166 6.59 -0.77 10.47
CA HIS A 166 7.16 0.42 9.88
C HIS A 166 6.15 1.11 8.96
N THR A 167 5.91 2.39 9.20
CA THR A 167 5.02 3.25 8.41
C THR A 167 5.77 4.47 7.88
N PRO A 168 6.76 4.29 6.99
CA PRO A 168 7.71 5.35 6.63
C PRO A 168 7.03 6.57 5.97
N LEU A 169 5.81 6.41 5.48
CA LEU A 169 5.10 7.43 4.71
C LEU A 169 3.98 8.12 5.48
N ILE A 170 3.71 7.71 6.73
CA ILE A 170 2.48 8.04 7.44
C ILE A 170 2.27 9.55 7.64
N ARG A 171 3.36 10.32 7.72
CA ARG A 171 3.36 11.78 7.93
C ARG A 171 3.87 12.57 6.73
N LEU A 172 3.99 11.95 5.56
CA LEU A 172 4.46 12.60 4.34
C LEU A 172 3.29 13.04 3.47
N THR A 173 3.40 14.18 2.81
CA THR A 173 2.49 14.56 1.73
C THR A 173 2.78 13.71 0.49
N LYS A 174 1.82 13.62 -0.45
CA LYS A 174 2.01 12.86 -1.68
C LYS A 174 3.22 13.36 -2.48
N ALA A 175 3.45 14.66 -2.49
CA ALA A 175 4.64 15.25 -3.13
C ALA A 175 5.95 14.79 -2.47
N GLN A 176 5.98 14.71 -1.13
CA GLN A 176 7.15 14.20 -0.41
C GLN A 176 7.38 12.71 -0.68
N ILE A 177 6.31 11.92 -0.77
CA ILE A 177 6.41 10.48 -1.11
C ILE A 177 6.97 10.30 -2.53
N VAL A 178 6.50 11.11 -3.50
CA VAL A 178 7.03 11.08 -4.88
C VAL A 178 8.51 11.42 -4.90
N ARG A 179 8.94 12.51 -4.23
CA ARG A 179 10.38 12.88 -4.17
C ARG A 179 11.22 11.79 -3.53
N LEU A 180 10.78 11.26 -2.38
CA LEU A 180 11.47 10.16 -1.68
C LEU A 180 11.62 8.93 -2.59
N GLY A 181 10.55 8.55 -3.31
CA GLY A 181 10.61 7.43 -4.24
C GLY A 181 11.63 7.65 -5.35
N VAL A 182 11.68 8.86 -5.94
CA VAL A 182 12.69 9.21 -6.97
C VAL A 182 14.10 9.15 -6.40
N GLU A 183 14.33 9.70 -5.21
CA GLU A 183 15.63 9.63 -4.51
C GLU A 183 16.09 8.19 -4.25
N LEU A 184 15.14 7.28 -3.99
CA LEU A 184 15.41 5.85 -3.79
C LEU A 184 15.44 5.03 -5.09
N GLY A 185 15.33 5.70 -6.26
CA GLY A 185 15.41 5.06 -7.57
C GLY A 185 14.14 4.30 -7.99
N VAL A 186 12.99 4.68 -7.47
CA VAL A 186 11.70 4.10 -7.89
C VAL A 186 11.34 4.56 -9.30
N ASP A 187 11.09 3.60 -10.20
CA ASP A 187 10.41 3.86 -11.47
C ASP A 187 8.89 3.85 -11.27
N PHE A 188 8.30 5.04 -11.12
CA PHE A 188 6.85 5.18 -10.97
C PHE A 188 6.05 4.81 -12.23
N GLY A 189 6.69 4.62 -13.38
CA GLY A 189 6.08 4.07 -14.59
C GLY A 189 5.64 2.61 -14.43
N LEU A 190 6.21 1.89 -13.46
CA LEU A 190 5.82 0.52 -13.11
C LEU A 190 4.60 0.46 -12.19
N THR A 191 4.21 1.59 -11.58
CA THR A 191 3.16 1.62 -10.54
C THR A 191 1.78 1.89 -11.12
N TRP A 192 0.76 1.42 -10.39
CA TRP A 192 -0.63 1.63 -10.77
C TRP A 192 -1.45 2.12 -9.58
N SER A 193 -2.29 3.17 -9.80
CA SER A 193 -3.11 3.76 -8.73
C SER A 193 -4.59 3.84 -9.08
N CYS A 194 -4.97 3.77 -10.35
CA CYS A 194 -6.35 3.99 -10.80
C CYS A 194 -7.28 2.87 -10.33
N TYR A 195 -8.40 3.23 -9.70
CA TYR A 195 -9.43 2.29 -9.25
C TYR A 195 -10.33 1.76 -10.38
N GLU A 196 -10.47 2.50 -11.47
CA GLU A 196 -11.36 2.17 -12.57
C GLU A 196 -10.74 2.61 -13.89
N PRO A 197 -9.86 1.78 -14.49
CA PRO A 197 -9.20 2.09 -15.76
C PRO A 197 -10.22 2.21 -16.90
N GLN A 198 -9.83 2.94 -17.95
CA GLN A 198 -10.57 3.01 -19.19
C GLN A 198 -10.49 1.67 -19.96
N PRO A 199 -11.42 1.40 -20.90
CA PRO A 199 -11.38 0.19 -21.72
C PRO A 199 -10.09 0.00 -22.51
N ASP A 200 -9.43 1.10 -22.90
CA ASP A 200 -8.12 1.08 -23.57
C ASP A 200 -6.94 0.83 -22.61
N GLY A 201 -7.24 0.69 -21.34
CA GLY A 201 -6.26 0.39 -20.31
C GLY A 201 -5.52 1.59 -19.72
N ARG A 202 -5.81 2.82 -20.11
CA ARG A 202 -5.26 4.02 -19.47
C ARG A 202 -5.93 4.28 -18.11
N ALA A 203 -5.22 4.98 -17.21
CA ALA A 203 -5.81 5.44 -15.97
C ALA A 203 -6.96 6.42 -16.26
N CYS A 204 -8.06 6.36 -15.50
CA CYS A 204 -9.23 7.20 -15.75
C CYS A 204 -8.96 8.71 -15.55
N GLY A 205 -7.95 9.09 -14.78
CA GLY A 205 -7.61 10.48 -14.47
C GLY A 205 -8.54 11.17 -13.47
N LEU A 206 -9.66 10.57 -13.12
CA LEU A 206 -10.78 11.24 -12.43
C LEU A 206 -11.11 10.67 -11.06
N CYS A 207 -10.73 9.43 -10.73
CA CYS A 207 -10.98 8.87 -9.40
C CYS A 207 -10.03 9.49 -8.36
N ASP A 208 -10.40 9.44 -7.09
CA ASP A 208 -9.64 10.06 -6.01
C ASP A 208 -8.16 9.69 -6.04
N SER A 209 -7.84 8.42 -6.29
CA SER A 209 -6.45 7.96 -6.37
C SER A 209 -5.68 8.57 -7.55
N CYS A 210 -6.33 8.75 -8.72
CA CYS A 210 -5.73 9.45 -9.85
C CYS A 210 -5.48 10.92 -9.53
N LEU A 211 -6.46 11.60 -8.93
CA LEU A 211 -6.36 13.02 -8.59
C LEU A 211 -5.26 13.28 -7.55
N LEU A 212 -5.17 12.45 -6.52
CA LEU A 212 -4.12 12.55 -5.51
C LEU A 212 -2.73 12.26 -6.10
N ARG A 213 -2.63 11.27 -7.00
CA ARG A 213 -1.39 10.98 -7.71
C ARG A 213 -0.93 12.16 -8.58
N GLN A 214 -1.81 12.71 -9.40
CA GLN A 214 -1.54 13.88 -10.26
C GLN A 214 -1.10 15.08 -9.42
N LYS A 215 -1.83 15.37 -8.34
CA LYS A 215 -1.46 16.43 -7.40
C LYS A 215 -0.06 16.20 -6.82
N GLY A 216 0.24 14.98 -6.36
CA GLY A 216 1.54 14.64 -5.79
C GLY A 216 2.69 14.89 -6.76
N PHE A 217 2.56 14.47 -8.02
CA PHE A 217 3.56 14.72 -9.06
C PHE A 217 3.68 16.21 -9.39
N ALA A 218 2.57 16.92 -9.56
CA ALA A 218 2.57 18.35 -9.84
C ALA A 218 3.26 19.17 -8.72
N GLU A 219 2.91 18.92 -7.45
CA GLU A 219 3.52 19.57 -6.28
C GLU A 219 4.98 19.14 -6.05
N ALA A 220 5.38 17.96 -6.53
CA ALA A 220 6.78 17.55 -6.54
C ALA A 220 7.59 18.25 -7.64
N GLY A 221 6.93 18.91 -8.61
CA GLY A 221 7.58 19.51 -9.78
C GLY A 221 8.01 18.46 -10.82
N LEU A 222 7.37 17.30 -10.84
CA LEU A 222 7.71 16.17 -11.69
C LEU A 222 6.53 15.80 -12.60
N ARG A 223 6.85 15.21 -13.75
CA ARG A 223 5.84 14.65 -14.65
C ARG A 223 5.49 13.23 -14.22
N ASP A 224 4.20 12.92 -14.10
CA ASP A 224 3.75 11.54 -13.89
C ASP A 224 4.04 10.69 -15.13
N PRO A 225 4.79 9.58 -15.01
CA PRO A 225 5.08 8.71 -16.13
C PRO A 225 3.89 7.83 -16.57
N VAL A 226 2.83 7.72 -15.74
CA VAL A 226 1.63 6.94 -16.08
C VAL A 226 0.61 7.84 -16.78
N PRO A 227 0.31 7.59 -18.08
CA PRO A 227 -0.64 8.41 -18.81
C PRO A 227 -2.06 8.20 -18.27
N ALA A 228 -2.77 9.31 -18.02
CA ALA A 228 -4.20 9.31 -17.76
C ALA A 228 -4.98 9.65 -19.03
N ALA A 229 -6.21 9.16 -19.12
CA ALA A 229 -7.16 9.64 -20.12
C ALA A 229 -7.58 11.07 -19.75
N HIS A 230 -7.55 11.97 -20.69
CA HIS A 230 -8.08 13.33 -20.59
C HIS A 230 -9.37 13.42 -21.38
#